data_2489e4427869c09864e7d07f1295bbe7
#
_entry.id   2489e4427869c09864e7d07f1295bbe7
#
_cell.length_a   1.000
_cell.length_b   1.000
_cell.length_c   1.000
_cell.angle_alpha   90.00
_cell.angle_beta   90.00
_cell.angle_gamma   90.00
#
_symmetry.space_group_name_H-M   'P 1'
#
loop_
_entity.id
_entity.type
_entity.pdbx_description
1 polymer ?
#
loop_
_entity_poly.entity_id
_entity_poly.type
_entity_poly.pdbx_seq_one_letter_code
_entity_poly.pdbx_strand_id
1 'polypeptide(L)'
;MNKEMQIFDYDGMKVETIMWENHKGKVVPFMKAETIATILGFENPTKAYTHARHKVNVSYLDVEKLKYSDSSKMEESGEINNLPTPYQSLTKKGLSHGEIISKKTWVNEFDIYQMVIKSDKPSAERFQDWVCEEVLPKIRQDGMYVAGEEKVESGEMSIEEMTLKVHEYLQNKVNRLTLNDYFKINSLPTLA
;
A
#
# COMPACT_ATOMS: atom_id res chain seq x y z
N MET A 1 -8.33 9.54 7.60
CA MET A 1 -7.80 8.36 6.89
C MET A 1 -7.02 7.52 7.90
N ASN A 2 -7.46 6.28 8.17
CA ASN A 2 -6.92 5.47 9.26
C ASN A 2 -5.45 5.10 8.96
N LYS A 3 -4.51 5.57 9.77
CA LYS A 3 -3.06 5.24 9.67
C LYS A 3 -2.76 3.97 10.48
N GLU A 4 -3.49 2.89 10.24
CA GLU A 4 -3.35 1.63 10.96
C GLU A 4 -2.34 0.69 10.30
N MET A 5 -1.66 -0.10 11.12
CA MET A 5 -0.90 -1.25 10.65
C MET A 5 -1.92 -2.32 10.21
N GLN A 6 -1.84 -2.71 8.94
CA GLN A 6 -2.67 -3.75 8.35
C GLN A 6 -1.79 -4.98 8.08
N ILE A 7 -2.37 -6.16 8.18
CA ILE A 7 -1.70 -7.42 7.87
C ILE A 7 -2.43 -8.03 6.68
N PHE A 8 -1.72 -8.21 5.58
CA PHE A 8 -2.20 -8.92 4.40
C PHE A 8 -1.60 -10.32 4.37
N ASP A 9 -2.36 -11.30 3.95
CA ASP A 9 -1.89 -12.66 3.71
C ASP A 9 -1.58 -12.82 2.21
N TYR A 10 -0.37 -13.24 1.90
CA TYR A 10 0.05 -13.59 0.56
C TYR A 10 0.66 -15.00 0.60
N ASP A 11 -0.04 -15.97 0.06
CA ASP A 11 0.37 -17.38 -0.01
C ASP A 11 0.79 -17.94 1.38
N GLY A 12 -0.01 -17.63 2.42
CA GLY A 12 0.28 -17.99 3.83
C GLY A 12 1.33 -17.11 4.53
N MET A 13 1.93 -16.14 3.84
CA MET A 13 2.85 -15.18 4.42
C MET A 13 2.17 -13.88 4.79
N LYS A 14 2.28 -13.50 6.06
CA LYS A 14 1.69 -12.25 6.57
C LYS A 14 2.56 -11.06 6.20
N VAL A 15 1.98 -10.15 5.40
CA VAL A 15 2.64 -8.89 4.99
C VAL A 15 2.16 -7.77 5.88
N GLU A 16 3.03 -7.28 6.74
CA GLU A 16 2.77 -6.10 7.56
C GLU A 16 2.81 -4.84 6.70
N THR A 17 1.78 -3.99 6.81
CA THR A 17 1.65 -2.75 6.04
C THR A 17 1.32 -1.59 6.97
N ILE A 18 1.92 -0.44 6.71
CA ILE A 18 1.65 0.82 7.40
C ILE A 18 1.28 1.90 6.39
N MET A 19 0.40 2.82 6.77
CA MET A 19 0.13 4.02 5.98
C MET A 19 1.10 5.11 6.39
N TRP A 20 1.95 5.57 5.45
CA TRP A 20 3.00 6.55 5.72
C TRP A 20 3.09 7.58 4.60
N GLU A 21 3.59 8.77 4.94
CA GLU A 21 3.79 9.82 3.96
C GLU A 21 5.02 9.53 3.08
N ASN A 22 4.84 9.58 1.76
CA ASN A 22 5.93 9.42 0.81
C ASN A 22 6.67 10.74 0.55
N HIS A 23 7.73 10.70 -0.26
CA HIS A 23 8.54 11.86 -0.63
C HIS A 23 7.77 12.96 -1.38
N LYS A 24 6.52 12.73 -1.78
CA LYS A 24 5.62 13.70 -2.44
C LYS A 24 4.55 14.23 -1.48
N GLY A 25 4.65 14.00 -0.18
CA GLY A 25 3.66 14.42 0.81
C GLY A 25 2.34 13.62 0.75
N LYS A 26 2.31 12.49 0.03
CA LYS A 26 1.11 11.67 -0.12
C LYS A 26 1.17 10.47 0.80
N VAL A 27 0.11 10.22 1.56
CA VAL A 27 -0.01 9.01 2.40
C VAL A 27 -0.32 7.81 1.51
N VAL A 28 0.60 6.84 1.51
CA VAL A 28 0.54 5.60 0.71
C VAL A 28 0.90 4.39 1.58
N PRO A 29 0.54 3.17 1.18
CA PRO A 29 0.95 1.97 1.89
C PRO A 29 2.46 1.73 1.76
N PHE A 30 3.07 1.38 2.88
CA PHE A 30 4.44 0.87 2.98
C PHE A 30 4.40 -0.51 3.61
N MET A 31 5.12 -1.45 3.03
CA MET A 31 5.19 -2.85 3.44
C MET A 31 6.55 -3.13 4.07
N LYS A 32 6.62 -4.08 5.01
CA LYS A 32 7.87 -4.45 5.66
C LYS A 32 8.85 -5.05 4.65
N ALA A 33 9.98 -4.39 4.44
CA ALA A 33 10.93 -4.70 3.37
C ALA A 33 11.49 -6.12 3.45
N GLU A 34 11.77 -6.60 4.65
CA GLU A 34 12.27 -7.95 4.89
C GLU A 34 11.28 -9.02 4.43
N THR A 35 9.99 -8.85 4.74
CA THR A 35 8.92 -9.77 4.32
C THR A 35 8.80 -9.82 2.80
N ILE A 36 8.78 -8.65 2.14
CA ILE A 36 8.73 -8.57 0.67
C ILE A 36 9.95 -9.25 0.03
N ALA A 37 11.15 -8.99 0.55
CA ALA A 37 12.37 -9.61 0.03
C ALA A 37 12.36 -11.14 0.18
N THR A 38 11.80 -11.65 1.29
CA THR A 38 11.63 -13.10 1.52
C THR A 38 10.62 -13.69 0.53
N ILE A 39 9.48 -13.04 0.33
CA ILE A 39 8.46 -13.46 -0.66
C ILE A 39 9.06 -13.52 -2.07
N LEU A 40 9.87 -12.54 -2.43
CA LEU A 40 10.56 -12.50 -3.73
C LEU A 40 11.72 -13.51 -3.84
N GLY A 41 12.01 -14.28 -2.78
CA GLY A 41 13.02 -15.34 -2.79
C GLY A 41 14.47 -14.87 -2.68
N PHE A 42 14.71 -13.66 -2.18
CA PHE A 42 16.08 -13.20 -1.95
C PHE A 42 16.74 -13.94 -0.79
N GLU A 43 17.93 -14.52 -1.01
CA GLU A 43 18.72 -15.19 0.03
C GLU A 43 19.18 -14.24 1.13
N ASN A 44 19.45 -13.00 0.77
CA ASN A 44 19.82 -11.94 1.71
C ASN A 44 18.81 -10.79 1.59
N PRO A 45 17.73 -10.80 2.39
CA PRO A 45 16.69 -9.77 2.34
C PRO A 45 17.24 -8.36 2.46
N THR A 46 18.21 -8.13 3.35
CA THR A 46 18.80 -6.79 3.58
C THR A 46 19.43 -6.22 2.32
N LYS A 47 20.12 -7.03 1.53
CA LYS A 47 20.70 -6.58 0.25
C LYS A 47 19.64 -6.19 -0.76
N ALA A 48 18.50 -6.88 -0.79
CA ALA A 48 17.43 -6.64 -1.74
C ALA A 48 16.88 -5.20 -1.66
N TYR A 49 16.71 -4.66 -0.44
CA TYR A 49 16.17 -3.31 -0.24
C TYR A 49 17.21 -2.24 0.14
N THR A 50 18.50 -2.59 0.16
CA THR A 50 19.57 -1.60 0.46
C THR A 50 19.49 -0.40 -0.47
N HIS A 51 19.21 -0.62 -1.74
CA HIS A 51 19.14 0.42 -2.77
C HIS A 51 17.72 0.97 -3.03
N ALA A 52 16.74 0.60 -2.21
CA ALA A 52 15.40 1.17 -2.29
C ALA A 52 15.45 2.68 -2.03
N ARG A 53 14.91 3.48 -2.97
CA ARG A 53 15.09 4.94 -2.98
C ARG A 53 14.16 5.66 -2.02
N HIS A 54 12.98 5.11 -1.79
CA HIS A 54 11.90 5.74 -1.04
C HIS A 54 11.55 4.98 0.24
N LYS A 55 12.44 4.06 0.65
CA LYS A 55 12.29 3.32 1.91
C LYS A 55 12.27 4.27 3.11
N VAL A 56 11.51 3.90 4.13
CA VAL A 56 11.49 4.59 5.42
C VAL A 56 11.90 3.64 6.53
N ASN A 57 12.51 4.18 7.58
CA ASN A 57 12.91 3.42 8.77
C ASN A 57 12.08 3.90 9.96
N VAL A 58 11.07 3.13 10.33
CA VAL A 58 10.08 3.51 11.36
C VAL A 58 9.95 2.37 12.36
N SER A 59 9.79 2.71 13.65
CA SER A 59 9.46 1.73 14.69
C SER A 59 7.93 1.53 14.78
N TYR A 60 7.51 0.40 15.35
CA TYR A 60 6.09 0.20 15.63
C TYR A 60 5.54 1.26 16.59
N LEU A 61 6.38 1.76 17.50
CA LEU A 61 6.01 2.83 18.40
C LEU A 61 5.71 4.13 17.65
N ASP A 62 6.51 4.48 16.64
CA ASP A 62 6.28 5.70 15.84
C ASP A 62 4.99 5.59 15.02
N VAL A 63 4.71 4.41 14.46
CA VAL A 63 3.44 4.13 13.75
C VAL A 63 2.24 4.26 14.69
N GLU A 64 2.32 3.65 15.88
CA GLU A 64 1.23 3.69 16.86
C GLU A 64 0.96 5.11 17.39
N LYS A 65 2.02 5.93 17.62
CA LYS A 65 1.88 7.34 18.02
C LYS A 65 1.07 8.17 17.03
N LEU A 66 1.14 7.87 15.74
CA LEU A 66 0.37 8.61 14.73
C LEU A 66 -1.15 8.47 14.92
N LYS A 67 -1.63 7.35 15.45
CA LYS A 67 -3.05 7.16 15.77
C LYS A 67 -3.53 8.12 16.85
N TYR A 68 -2.66 8.35 17.84
CA TYR A 68 -2.98 9.23 18.99
C TYR A 68 -2.83 10.72 18.66
N SER A 69 -2.00 11.09 17.68
CA SER A 69 -1.88 12.49 17.25
C SER A 69 -3.12 13.00 16.49
N ASP A 70 -3.86 12.11 15.82
CA ASP A 70 -5.15 12.45 15.18
C ASP A 70 -6.30 12.54 16.21
N SER A 71 -6.08 12.06 17.44
CA SER A 71 -7.09 12.04 18.53
C SER A 71 -7.22 13.38 19.27
N SER A 72 -6.38 14.38 18.99
CA SER A 72 -6.50 15.73 19.57
C SER A 72 -7.82 16.44 19.22
N LYS A 73 -8.63 15.88 18.29
CA LYS A 73 -10.00 16.33 18.01
C LYS A 73 -11.07 15.68 18.92
N MET A 74 -10.69 14.75 19.81
CA MET A 74 -11.60 14.06 20.73
C MET A 74 -11.58 14.58 22.16
N GLU A 75 -10.81 15.65 22.43
CA GLU A 75 -10.72 16.25 23.79
C GLU A 75 -12.03 16.86 24.30
N GLU A 76 -13.04 17.04 23.44
CA GLU A 76 -14.34 17.60 23.85
C GLU A 76 -15.29 16.56 24.51
N SER A 77 -14.98 15.26 24.51
CA SER A 77 -15.91 14.23 24.98
C SER A 77 -15.56 13.59 26.34
N GLY A 78 -14.50 14.02 27.04
CA GLY A 78 -14.21 13.57 28.42
C GLY A 78 -13.79 12.09 28.61
N GLU A 79 -13.65 11.30 27.56
CA GLU A 79 -13.38 9.85 27.65
C GLU A 79 -11.89 9.46 27.58
N ILE A 80 -10.97 10.42 27.58
CA ILE A 80 -9.52 10.19 27.29
C ILE A 80 -8.77 9.51 28.45
N ASN A 81 -9.28 9.53 29.67
CA ASN A 81 -8.52 9.08 30.85
C ASN A 81 -8.29 7.57 30.95
N ASN A 82 -8.86 6.75 30.05
CA ASN A 82 -8.74 5.28 30.06
C ASN A 82 -8.11 4.65 28.80
N LEU A 83 -7.65 5.44 27.82
CA LEU A 83 -6.99 4.86 26.65
C LEU A 83 -5.57 4.40 27.01
N PRO A 84 -5.17 3.18 26.58
CA PRO A 84 -3.81 2.70 26.80
C PRO A 84 -2.84 3.59 26.04
N THR A 85 -1.67 3.84 26.62
CA THR A 85 -0.59 4.54 25.91
C THR A 85 -0.19 3.76 24.64
N PRO A 86 0.39 4.42 23.60
CA PRO A 86 0.87 3.75 22.40
C PRO A 86 1.74 2.52 22.70
N TYR A 87 2.59 2.62 23.70
CA TYR A 87 3.44 1.52 24.14
C TYR A 87 2.63 0.36 24.75
N GLN A 88 1.69 0.66 25.63
CA GLN A 88 0.81 -0.37 26.24
C GLN A 88 -0.06 -1.06 25.20
N SER A 89 -0.55 -0.34 24.21
CA SER A 89 -1.30 -0.92 23.10
C SER A 89 -0.49 -1.98 22.36
N LEU A 90 0.77 -1.69 22.05
CA LEU A 90 1.67 -2.61 21.34
C LEU A 90 2.07 -3.83 22.20
N THR A 91 2.31 -3.62 23.50
CA THR A 91 2.58 -4.71 24.45
C THR A 91 1.39 -5.66 24.57
N LYS A 92 0.15 -5.15 24.61
CA LYS A 92 -1.07 -5.97 24.60
C LYS A 92 -1.22 -6.81 23.32
N LYS A 93 -0.63 -6.37 22.19
CA LYS A 93 -0.57 -7.13 20.95
C LYS A 93 0.55 -8.19 20.94
N GLY A 94 1.27 -8.37 22.05
CA GLY A 94 2.31 -9.39 22.21
C GLY A 94 3.69 -9.01 21.71
N LEU A 95 3.92 -7.73 21.34
CA LEU A 95 5.23 -7.26 20.90
C LEU A 95 6.18 -7.04 22.09
N SER A 96 7.40 -7.53 21.97
CA SER A 96 8.47 -7.28 22.92
C SER A 96 8.96 -5.84 22.88
N HIS A 97 9.62 -5.36 23.97
CA HIS A 97 10.20 -4.03 24.02
C HIS A 97 11.14 -3.74 22.85
N GLY A 98 12.02 -4.70 22.51
CA GLY A 98 12.95 -4.54 21.39
C GLY A 98 12.26 -4.42 20.03
N GLU A 99 11.15 -5.13 19.81
CA GLU A 99 10.35 -5.01 18.58
C GLU A 99 9.64 -3.69 18.49
N ILE A 100 9.11 -3.19 19.61
CA ILE A 100 8.35 -1.93 19.69
C ILE A 100 9.22 -0.73 19.31
N ILE A 101 10.45 -0.65 19.83
CA ILE A 101 11.35 0.52 19.67
C ILE A 101 12.31 0.41 18.48
N SER A 102 12.62 -0.82 18.01
CA SER A 102 13.56 -0.98 16.90
C SER A 102 12.99 -0.45 15.59
N LYS A 103 13.78 0.34 14.88
CA LYS A 103 13.41 0.79 13.54
C LYS A 103 13.45 -0.38 12.57
N LYS A 104 12.39 -0.52 11.79
CA LYS A 104 12.26 -1.48 10.69
C LYS A 104 12.28 -0.71 9.38
N THR A 105 12.80 -1.35 8.33
CA THR A 105 12.74 -0.78 6.98
C THR A 105 11.43 -1.15 6.32
N TRP A 106 10.77 -0.13 5.77
CA TRP A 106 9.52 -0.26 5.04
C TRP A 106 9.71 0.29 3.63
N VAL A 107 9.12 -0.37 2.66
CA VAL A 107 9.19 -0.04 1.24
C VAL A 107 7.79 0.20 0.70
N ASN A 108 7.65 1.16 -0.20
CA ASN A 108 6.40 1.42 -0.89
C ASN A 108 6.33 0.63 -2.21
N GLU A 109 5.21 0.74 -2.90
CA GLU A 109 4.96 0.05 -4.17
C GLU A 109 6.05 0.34 -5.22
N PHE A 110 6.54 1.57 -5.32
CA PHE A 110 7.63 1.91 -6.24
C PHE A 110 8.91 1.11 -5.96
N ASP A 111 9.31 1.03 -4.68
CA ASP A 111 10.51 0.29 -4.29
C ASP A 111 10.33 -1.21 -4.52
N ILE A 112 9.11 -1.74 -4.31
CA ILE A 112 8.78 -3.15 -4.57
C ILE A 112 8.95 -3.44 -6.07
N TYR A 113 8.39 -2.63 -6.95
CA TYR A 113 8.57 -2.79 -8.39
C TYR A 113 10.05 -2.72 -8.81
N GLN A 114 10.84 -1.81 -8.20
CA GLN A 114 12.28 -1.76 -8.44
C GLN A 114 13.01 -3.02 -7.98
N MET A 115 12.60 -3.63 -6.87
CA MET A 115 13.16 -4.89 -6.38
C MET A 115 12.81 -6.04 -7.34
N VAL A 116 11.56 -6.12 -7.79
CA VAL A 116 11.10 -7.14 -8.74
C VAL A 116 11.85 -7.02 -10.07
N ILE A 117 11.89 -5.82 -10.67
CA ILE A 117 12.54 -5.58 -11.98
C ILE A 117 14.04 -5.91 -11.96
N LYS A 118 14.70 -5.78 -10.81
CA LYS A 118 16.13 -6.06 -10.65
C LYS A 118 16.42 -7.48 -10.14
N SER A 119 15.41 -8.26 -9.86
CA SER A 119 15.56 -9.61 -9.34
C SER A 119 15.83 -10.59 -10.47
N ASP A 120 16.73 -11.52 -10.25
CA ASP A 120 17.03 -12.68 -11.09
C ASP A 120 16.33 -13.97 -10.60
N LYS A 121 15.31 -13.81 -9.74
CA LYS A 121 14.59 -14.95 -9.15
C LYS A 121 13.43 -15.38 -10.05
N PRO A 122 13.16 -16.70 -10.17
CA PRO A 122 12.07 -17.22 -11.01
C PRO A 122 10.69 -16.67 -10.67
N SER A 123 10.46 -16.29 -9.40
CA SER A 123 9.22 -15.63 -8.97
C SER A 123 9.06 -14.23 -9.53
N ALA A 124 10.17 -13.51 -9.77
CA ALA A 124 10.18 -12.19 -10.34
C ALA A 124 10.18 -12.20 -11.87
N GLU A 125 10.79 -13.19 -12.52
CA GLU A 125 10.85 -13.33 -13.99
C GLU A 125 9.45 -13.34 -14.59
N ARG A 126 8.54 -14.14 -14.08
CA ARG A 126 7.14 -14.20 -14.56
C ARG A 126 6.44 -12.84 -14.54
N PHE A 127 6.69 -12.04 -13.52
CA PHE A 127 6.14 -10.69 -13.44
C PHE A 127 6.82 -9.75 -14.44
N GLN A 128 8.15 -9.86 -14.61
CA GLN A 128 8.90 -9.06 -15.57
C GLN A 128 8.44 -9.38 -17.01
N ASP A 129 8.30 -10.66 -17.34
CA ASP A 129 7.84 -11.12 -18.65
C ASP A 129 6.43 -10.60 -18.92
N TRP A 130 5.50 -10.79 -17.99
CA TRP A 130 4.14 -10.29 -18.13
C TRP A 130 4.09 -8.76 -18.32
N VAL A 131 4.87 -7.99 -17.55
CA VAL A 131 4.93 -6.53 -17.72
C VAL A 131 5.51 -6.14 -19.07
N CYS A 132 6.58 -6.82 -19.52
CA CYS A 132 7.29 -6.46 -20.74
C CYS A 132 6.61 -6.97 -22.02
N GLU A 133 6.00 -8.15 -21.96
CA GLU A 133 5.38 -8.78 -23.13
C GLU A 133 3.91 -8.41 -23.32
N GLU A 134 3.19 -8.13 -22.22
CA GLU A 134 1.76 -7.84 -22.24
C GLU A 134 1.45 -6.37 -21.89
N VAL A 135 1.75 -5.95 -20.66
CA VAL A 135 1.28 -4.68 -20.13
C VAL A 135 1.85 -3.48 -20.88
N LEU A 136 3.17 -3.40 -21.02
CA LEU A 136 3.81 -2.26 -21.69
C LEU A 136 3.50 -2.18 -23.18
N PRO A 137 3.50 -3.28 -23.96
CA PRO A 137 3.07 -3.25 -25.35
C PRO A 137 1.64 -2.76 -25.54
N LYS A 138 0.69 -3.23 -24.72
CA LYS A 138 -0.71 -2.78 -24.77
C LYS A 138 -0.85 -1.29 -24.45
N ILE A 139 -0.20 -0.82 -23.38
CA ILE A 139 -0.19 0.63 -23.07
C ILE A 139 0.38 1.44 -24.24
N ARG A 140 1.42 0.96 -24.91
CA ARG A 140 2.01 1.65 -26.06
C ARG A 140 1.12 1.63 -27.31
N GLN A 141 0.40 0.53 -27.57
CA GLN A 141 -0.43 0.34 -28.76
C GLN A 141 -1.80 1.00 -28.58
N ASP A 142 -2.47 0.74 -27.47
CA ASP A 142 -3.87 1.06 -27.24
C ASP A 142 -4.04 2.26 -26.26
N GLY A 143 -2.95 2.76 -25.67
CA GLY A 143 -2.96 3.85 -24.72
C GLY A 143 -3.37 3.46 -23.31
N MET A 144 -3.75 2.21 -23.08
CA MET A 144 -4.14 1.66 -21.77
C MET A 144 -3.89 0.15 -21.71
N TYR A 145 -3.89 -0.39 -20.52
CA TYR A 145 -3.98 -1.82 -20.23
C TYR A 145 -5.20 -2.07 -19.33
N VAL A 146 -6.03 -3.04 -19.70
CA VAL A 146 -7.18 -3.47 -18.90
C VAL A 146 -6.87 -4.86 -18.33
N ALA A 147 -6.79 -4.95 -17.00
CA ALA A 147 -6.44 -6.19 -16.33
C ALA A 147 -7.38 -7.34 -16.72
N GLY A 148 -6.82 -8.41 -17.29
CA GLY A 148 -7.53 -9.57 -17.79
C GLY A 148 -7.94 -9.49 -19.27
N GLU A 149 -7.45 -8.51 -20.05
CA GLU A 149 -7.74 -8.44 -21.49
C GLU A 149 -7.14 -9.63 -22.27
N GLU A 150 -6.04 -10.21 -21.78
CA GLU A 150 -5.47 -11.44 -22.29
C GLU A 150 -6.43 -12.63 -22.25
N LYS A 151 -7.41 -12.61 -21.33
CA LYS A 151 -8.45 -13.64 -21.23
C LYS A 151 -9.50 -13.53 -22.34
N VAL A 152 -9.67 -12.35 -22.93
CA VAL A 152 -10.54 -12.16 -24.09
C VAL A 152 -9.84 -12.74 -25.33
N GLU A 153 -8.54 -12.51 -25.48
CA GLU A 153 -7.76 -13.04 -26.60
C GLU A 153 -7.66 -14.57 -26.54
N SER A 154 -7.53 -15.15 -25.35
CA SER A 154 -7.52 -16.61 -25.13
C SER A 154 -8.92 -17.26 -25.22
N GLY A 155 -9.99 -16.46 -25.23
CA GLY A 155 -11.37 -16.94 -25.23
C GLY A 155 -11.90 -17.41 -23.87
N GLU A 156 -11.15 -17.16 -22.79
CA GLU A 156 -11.57 -17.46 -21.41
C GLU A 156 -12.60 -16.45 -20.88
N MET A 157 -12.69 -15.27 -21.49
CA MET A 157 -13.63 -14.21 -21.13
C MET A 157 -14.25 -13.64 -22.40
N SER A 158 -15.55 -13.30 -22.37
CA SER A 158 -16.20 -12.65 -23.50
C SER A 158 -15.90 -11.13 -23.53
N ILE A 159 -16.03 -10.53 -24.71
CA ILE A 159 -15.89 -9.08 -24.89
C ILE A 159 -16.96 -8.33 -24.05
N GLU A 160 -18.16 -8.90 -23.95
CA GLU A 160 -19.27 -8.34 -23.16
C GLU A 160 -18.93 -8.30 -21.66
N GLU A 161 -18.36 -9.39 -21.13
CA GLU A 161 -17.91 -9.42 -19.72
C GLU A 161 -16.79 -8.42 -19.46
N MET A 162 -15.83 -8.28 -20.35
CA MET A 162 -14.76 -7.28 -20.24
C MET A 162 -15.34 -5.86 -20.26
N THR A 163 -16.24 -5.59 -21.21
CA THR A 163 -16.89 -4.28 -21.34
C THR A 163 -17.65 -3.92 -20.06
N LEU A 164 -18.35 -4.87 -19.45
CA LEU A 164 -19.07 -4.67 -18.20
C LEU A 164 -18.12 -4.31 -17.06
N LYS A 165 -17.01 -5.01 -16.92
CA LYS A 165 -15.96 -4.74 -15.89
C LYS A 165 -15.36 -3.34 -16.07
N VAL A 166 -15.03 -2.95 -17.28
CA VAL A 166 -14.51 -1.60 -17.59
C VAL A 166 -15.54 -0.53 -17.25
N HIS A 167 -16.80 -0.74 -17.62
CA HIS A 167 -17.88 0.18 -17.31
C HIS A 167 -18.06 0.37 -15.80
N GLU A 168 -18.10 -0.71 -15.04
CA GLU A 168 -18.20 -0.69 -13.58
C GLU A 168 -17.01 0.05 -12.94
N TYR A 169 -15.78 -0.20 -13.39
CA TYR A 169 -14.60 0.50 -12.94
C TYR A 169 -14.69 2.01 -13.19
N LEU A 170 -15.11 2.42 -14.39
CA LEU A 170 -15.27 3.83 -14.75
C LEU A 170 -16.36 4.52 -13.93
N GLN A 171 -17.52 3.88 -13.72
CA GLN A 171 -18.58 4.38 -12.86
C GLN A 171 -18.10 4.60 -11.42
N ASN A 172 -17.39 3.62 -10.86
CA ASN A 172 -16.83 3.72 -9.52
C ASN A 172 -15.77 4.84 -9.40
N LYS A 173 -14.99 5.08 -10.46
CA LYS A 173 -14.00 6.16 -10.50
C LYS A 173 -14.67 7.54 -10.59
N VAL A 174 -15.70 7.68 -11.44
CA VAL A 174 -16.48 8.92 -11.58
C VAL A 174 -17.18 9.26 -10.26
N ASN A 175 -17.84 8.29 -9.62
CA ASN A 175 -18.52 8.49 -8.34
C ASN A 175 -17.54 8.96 -7.24
N ARG A 176 -16.33 8.39 -7.17
CA ARG A 176 -15.29 8.83 -6.22
C ARG A 176 -14.79 10.25 -6.50
N LEU A 177 -14.63 10.63 -7.77
CA LEU A 177 -14.19 11.98 -8.14
C LEU A 177 -15.26 13.01 -7.77
N THR A 178 -16.52 12.74 -8.11
CA THR A 178 -17.66 13.61 -7.80
C THR A 178 -17.83 13.82 -6.30
N LEU A 179 -17.70 12.78 -5.48
CA LEU A 179 -17.73 12.88 -4.02
C LEU A 179 -16.56 13.71 -3.47
N ASN A 180 -15.36 13.49 -3.98
CA ASN A 180 -14.19 14.26 -3.55
C ASN A 180 -14.31 15.75 -3.90
N ASP A 181 -14.85 16.08 -5.06
CA ASP A 181 -15.08 17.47 -5.46
C ASP A 181 -16.19 18.11 -4.62
N TYR A 182 -17.27 17.37 -4.33
CA TYR A 182 -18.33 17.82 -3.42
C TYR A 182 -17.78 18.14 -2.02
N PHE A 183 -16.96 17.28 -1.45
CA PHE A 183 -16.34 17.53 -0.14
C PHE A 183 -15.35 18.70 -0.16
N LYS A 184 -14.58 18.89 -1.24
CA LYS A 184 -13.70 20.06 -1.39
C LYS A 184 -14.48 21.38 -1.42
N ILE A 185 -15.58 21.43 -2.16
CA ILE A 185 -16.42 22.64 -2.26
C ILE A 185 -17.04 22.98 -0.91
N ASN A 186 -17.52 21.99 -0.16
CA ASN A 186 -18.17 22.19 1.12
C ASN A 186 -17.21 22.40 2.31
N SER A 187 -15.89 22.16 2.10
CA SER A 187 -14.86 22.43 3.12
C SER A 187 -14.20 23.81 2.98
N LEU A 188 -14.56 24.59 1.97
CA LEU A 188 -14.07 25.97 1.84
C LEU A 188 -14.75 26.85 2.91
N PRO A 189 -13.99 27.69 3.67
CA PRO A 189 -14.58 28.62 4.61
C PRO A 189 -15.48 29.61 3.85
N THR A 190 -16.68 29.78 4.34
CA THR A 190 -17.63 30.78 3.82
C THR A 190 -16.97 32.15 3.98
N LEU A 191 -16.61 32.78 2.87
CA LEU A 191 -16.14 34.15 2.89
C LEU A 191 -17.30 35.03 3.41
N ALA A 192 -17.15 35.55 4.62
CA ALA A 192 -18.03 36.55 5.21
C ALA A 192 -17.66 37.95 4.68
#